data_bfb647366d854613ecc726a210f7d829
#
_entry.id   bfb647366d854613ecc726a210f7d829
#
_cell.length_a   1.000
_cell.length_b   1.000
_cell.length_c   1.000
_cell.angle_alpha   90.00
_cell.angle_beta   90.00
_cell.angle_gamma   90.00
#
_symmetry.space_group_name_H-M   'P 1'
#
loop_
_entity.id
_entity.type
_entity.pdbx_description
1 polymer ?
#
loop_
_entity_poly.entity_id
_entity_poly.type
_entity_poly.pdbx_seq_one_letter_code
_entity_poly.pdbx_strand_id
1 'polypeptide(L)'
;MMIKVKQTSLYVLNKLESLASRGDPSELDLYVHSVYERTINLMLDNQLLALQIQDSPVSPISVILPINEAEIHAIGVHDGDAVTLRSNNLTVGKATISFDAPTCIYDGYLIKHNHKEDLKSTVKHMIENTNRGGFSFLTDPAGAPDDFVLSYAKDKLTDAVSSLKSGDTASSGNALTSLIGLGSGLTPGGDDFLTGMLST
;
A
#
# COMPACT_ATOMS: atom_id res chain seq x y z
N MET A 1 -3.42 25.70 -9.41
CA MET A 1 -2.02 25.20 -9.54
C MET A 1 -2.03 23.97 -10.43
N MET A 2 -1.15 23.89 -11.44
CA MET A 2 -1.04 22.67 -12.28
C MET A 2 0.15 21.83 -11.81
N ILE A 3 -0.07 20.55 -11.54
CA ILE A 3 0.94 19.61 -11.06
C ILE A 3 1.00 18.44 -12.05
N LYS A 4 2.17 18.20 -12.64
CA LYS A 4 2.39 17.03 -13.48
C LYS A 4 2.73 15.82 -12.62
N VAL A 5 2.12 14.69 -12.91
CA VAL A 5 2.40 13.42 -12.23
C VAL A 5 3.85 13.00 -12.49
N LYS A 6 4.61 12.72 -11.43
CA LYS A 6 5.97 12.21 -11.51
C LYS A 6 5.97 10.70 -11.81
N GLN A 7 5.18 9.95 -11.04
CA GLN A 7 5.10 8.51 -11.15
C GLN A 7 3.68 8.04 -10.84
N THR A 8 3.21 7.05 -11.57
CA THR A 8 1.92 6.39 -11.32
C THR A 8 1.96 4.94 -11.80
N SER A 9 0.89 4.19 -11.53
CA SER A 9 0.75 2.82 -11.98
C SER A 9 0.01 2.73 -13.33
N LEU A 10 0.26 1.64 -14.04
CA LEU A 10 -0.52 1.30 -15.23
C LEU A 10 -2.01 1.10 -14.89
N TYR A 11 -2.31 0.55 -13.70
CA TYR A 11 -3.68 0.40 -13.21
C TYR A 11 -4.41 1.75 -13.13
N VAL A 12 -3.78 2.78 -12.56
CA VAL A 12 -4.34 4.13 -12.46
C VAL A 12 -4.61 4.72 -13.84
N LEU A 13 -3.65 4.62 -14.77
CA LEU A 13 -3.80 5.15 -16.12
C LEU A 13 -4.97 4.49 -16.86
N ASN A 14 -5.07 3.17 -16.82
CA ASN A 14 -6.16 2.41 -17.42
C ASN A 14 -7.52 2.78 -16.81
N LYS A 15 -7.57 3.02 -15.48
CA LYS A 15 -8.79 3.44 -14.81
C LYS A 15 -9.24 4.83 -15.27
N LEU A 16 -8.32 5.80 -15.33
CA LEU A 16 -8.64 7.15 -15.79
C LEU A 16 -9.12 7.17 -17.24
N GLU A 17 -8.47 6.42 -18.13
CA GLU A 17 -8.88 6.26 -19.52
C GLU A 17 -10.28 5.65 -19.63
N SER A 18 -10.56 4.60 -18.86
CA SER A 18 -11.88 3.98 -18.79
C SER A 18 -12.97 4.95 -18.32
N LEU A 19 -12.68 5.78 -17.30
CA LEU A 19 -13.61 6.80 -16.81
C LEU A 19 -13.83 7.91 -17.82
N ALA A 20 -12.76 8.41 -18.46
CA ALA A 20 -12.84 9.47 -19.47
C ALA A 20 -13.64 9.04 -20.72
N SER A 21 -13.69 7.73 -21.01
CA SER A 21 -14.44 7.18 -22.16
C SER A 21 -15.92 6.95 -21.90
N ARG A 22 -16.42 7.09 -20.68
CA ARG A 22 -17.83 6.85 -20.31
C ARG A 22 -18.83 7.95 -20.72
N GLY A 23 -18.37 9.02 -21.34
CA GLY A 23 -19.21 9.99 -22.06
C GLY A 23 -19.78 11.12 -21.21
N ASP A 24 -20.41 10.90 -20.07
CA ASP A 24 -20.94 11.96 -19.20
C ASP A 24 -20.19 12.03 -17.85
N PRO A 25 -19.34 13.05 -17.67
CA PRO A 25 -18.61 13.22 -16.40
C PRO A 25 -19.52 13.46 -15.18
N SER A 26 -20.78 13.87 -15.39
CA SER A 26 -21.71 14.16 -14.29
C SER A 26 -22.30 12.91 -13.63
N GLU A 27 -22.18 11.76 -14.30
CA GLU A 27 -22.62 10.46 -13.76
C GLU A 27 -21.53 9.76 -12.93
N LEU A 28 -20.30 10.31 -12.90
CA LEU A 28 -19.19 9.72 -12.17
C LEU A 28 -19.20 10.18 -10.71
N ASP A 29 -19.16 9.22 -9.79
CA ASP A 29 -19.01 9.49 -8.37
C ASP A 29 -17.52 9.71 -8.04
N LEU A 30 -17.07 10.97 -8.14
CA LEU A 30 -15.69 11.37 -7.95
C LEU A 30 -15.57 12.35 -6.78
N TYR A 31 -14.91 11.95 -5.70
CA TYR A 31 -14.77 12.80 -4.52
C TYR A 31 -13.48 12.51 -3.74
N VAL A 32 -13.13 13.42 -2.84
CA VAL A 32 -12.07 13.22 -1.85
C VAL A 32 -12.58 12.28 -0.76
N HIS A 33 -11.98 11.11 -0.66
CA HIS A 33 -12.36 10.12 0.34
C HIS A 33 -11.80 10.46 1.73
N SER A 34 -10.51 10.82 1.80
CA SER A 34 -9.84 11.15 3.06
C SER A 34 -8.55 11.93 2.81
N VAL A 35 -8.19 12.80 3.77
CA VAL A 35 -7.00 13.66 3.71
C VAL A 35 -6.07 13.33 4.86
N TYR A 36 -4.80 13.10 4.55
CA TYR A 36 -3.71 12.83 5.49
C TYR A 36 -2.56 13.81 5.26
N GLU A 37 -1.57 13.79 6.14
CA GLU A 37 -0.41 14.67 6.08
C GLU A 37 0.37 14.56 4.75
N ARG A 38 0.48 13.35 4.19
CA ARG A 38 1.27 13.06 3.00
C ARG A 38 0.46 12.49 1.83
N THR A 39 -0.86 12.36 2.00
CA THR A 39 -1.72 11.66 1.04
C THR A 39 -3.11 12.26 1.01
N ILE A 40 -3.66 12.44 -0.18
CA ILE A 40 -5.08 12.68 -0.42
C ILE A 40 -5.63 11.46 -1.14
N ASN A 41 -6.54 10.75 -0.51
CA ASN A 41 -7.23 9.63 -1.13
C ASN A 41 -8.46 10.13 -1.89
N LEU A 42 -8.60 9.70 -3.12
CA LEU A 42 -9.75 10.00 -3.96
C LEU A 42 -10.57 8.73 -4.18
N MET A 43 -11.88 8.86 -4.16
CA MET A 43 -12.79 7.83 -4.65
C MET A 43 -13.14 8.14 -6.10
N LEU A 44 -12.84 7.22 -6.99
CA LEU A 44 -13.13 7.32 -8.42
C LEU A 44 -14.04 6.14 -8.81
N ASP A 45 -15.36 6.37 -8.79
CA ASP A 45 -16.34 5.34 -9.19
C ASP A 45 -16.09 4.00 -8.46
N ASN A 46 -16.18 4.03 -7.12
CA ASN A 46 -15.94 2.91 -6.19
C ASN A 46 -14.51 2.33 -6.17
N GLN A 47 -13.54 3.06 -6.70
CA GLN A 47 -12.13 2.66 -6.62
C GLN A 47 -11.28 3.75 -6.00
N LEU A 48 -10.42 3.35 -5.07
CA LEU A 48 -9.53 4.25 -4.38
C LEU A 48 -8.30 4.58 -5.25
N LEU A 49 -7.91 5.85 -5.23
CA LEU A 49 -6.68 6.36 -5.82
C LEU A 49 -6.00 7.25 -4.79
N ALA A 50 -4.68 7.15 -4.63
CA ALA A 50 -3.92 7.90 -3.65
C ALA A 50 -2.99 8.92 -4.32
N LEU A 51 -3.31 10.21 -4.18
CA LEU A 51 -2.37 11.29 -4.49
C LEU A 51 -1.36 11.39 -3.34
N GLN A 52 -0.08 11.24 -3.63
CA GLN A 52 0.97 11.17 -2.62
C GLN A 52 2.11 12.13 -2.96
N ILE A 53 2.76 12.66 -1.93
CA ILE A 53 3.95 13.49 -2.11
C ILE A 53 5.13 12.68 -2.67
N GLN A 54 6.16 13.40 -3.14
CA GLN A 54 7.41 12.76 -3.58
C GLN A 54 7.99 11.85 -2.47
N ASP A 55 8.74 10.83 -2.89
CA ASP A 55 9.38 9.87 -2.00
C ASP A 55 8.42 8.97 -1.18
N SER A 56 7.12 8.99 -1.50
CA SER A 56 6.16 8.03 -0.96
C SER A 56 6.35 6.65 -1.62
N PRO A 57 6.10 5.55 -0.88
CA PRO A 57 6.09 4.21 -1.46
C PRO A 57 5.07 4.08 -2.58
N VAL A 58 5.44 3.40 -3.66
CA VAL A 58 4.57 3.20 -4.82
C VAL A 58 3.73 1.93 -4.63
N SER A 59 2.44 2.05 -4.84
CA SER A 59 1.47 0.95 -4.86
C SER A 59 0.66 0.99 -6.16
N PRO A 60 -0.16 -0.03 -6.45
CA PRO A 60 -1.00 -0.03 -7.65
C PRO A 60 -1.95 1.17 -7.78
N ILE A 61 -2.37 1.78 -6.66
CA ILE A 61 -3.28 2.93 -6.64
C ILE A 61 -2.56 4.28 -6.49
N SER A 62 -1.23 4.31 -6.49
CA SER A 62 -0.44 5.51 -6.20
C SER A 62 -0.33 6.45 -7.40
N VAL A 63 -0.43 7.75 -7.10
CA VAL A 63 -0.07 8.87 -7.96
C VAL A 63 0.93 9.73 -7.20
N ILE A 64 2.20 9.64 -7.57
CA ILE A 64 3.28 10.39 -6.91
C ILE A 64 3.41 11.75 -7.59
N LEU A 65 3.23 12.80 -6.80
CA LEU A 65 3.36 14.18 -7.21
C LEU A 65 4.74 14.72 -6.80
N PRO A 66 5.38 15.56 -7.62
CA PRO A 66 6.67 16.17 -7.28
C PRO A 66 6.49 17.37 -6.33
N ILE A 67 5.81 17.15 -5.20
CA ILE A 67 5.46 18.16 -4.19
C ILE A 67 5.82 17.63 -2.80
N ASN A 68 5.91 18.53 -1.84
CA ASN A 68 6.15 18.25 -0.42
C ASN A 68 4.86 18.31 0.41
N GLU A 69 4.98 18.10 1.74
CA GLU A 69 3.85 18.11 2.67
C GLU A 69 3.11 19.46 2.73
N ALA A 70 3.83 20.58 2.72
CA ALA A 70 3.19 21.90 2.73
C ALA A 70 2.39 22.16 1.44
N GLU A 71 2.91 21.68 0.31
CA GLU A 71 2.27 21.86 -0.99
C GLU A 71 1.02 20.98 -1.16
N ILE A 72 1.02 19.73 -0.62
CA ILE A 72 -0.17 18.88 -0.67
C ILE A 72 -1.30 19.46 0.19
N HIS A 73 -0.98 20.03 1.35
CA HIS A 73 -1.95 20.75 2.17
C HIS A 73 -2.48 22.01 1.50
N ALA A 74 -1.64 22.71 0.71
CA ALA A 74 -2.06 23.92 -0.03
C ALA A 74 -3.08 23.64 -1.15
N ILE A 75 -3.29 22.37 -1.54
CA ILE A 75 -4.39 21.94 -2.42
C ILE A 75 -5.74 22.32 -1.81
N GLY A 76 -5.86 22.29 -0.47
CA GLY A 76 -6.97 22.86 0.29
C GLY A 76 -8.28 22.10 0.06
N VAL A 77 -8.30 20.81 0.31
CA VAL A 77 -9.47 19.93 0.21
C VAL A 77 -9.80 19.28 1.54
N HIS A 78 -11.04 18.84 1.66
CA HIS A 78 -11.58 18.10 2.79
C HIS A 78 -12.30 16.84 2.30
N ASP A 79 -12.57 15.94 3.21
CA ASP A 79 -13.34 14.72 2.95
C ASP A 79 -14.71 15.09 2.37
N GLY A 80 -15.11 14.43 1.28
CA GLY A 80 -16.34 14.67 0.56
C GLY A 80 -16.29 15.75 -0.51
N ASP A 81 -15.19 16.51 -0.65
CA ASP A 81 -15.05 17.50 -1.70
C ASP A 81 -15.09 16.86 -3.10
N ALA A 82 -15.81 17.51 -4.02
CA ALA A 82 -15.94 17.01 -5.39
C ALA A 82 -14.62 17.04 -6.15
N VAL A 83 -14.39 15.98 -6.93
CA VAL A 83 -13.28 15.87 -7.87
C VAL A 83 -13.84 15.86 -9.28
N THR A 84 -13.15 16.46 -10.24
CA THR A 84 -13.57 16.40 -11.64
C THR A 84 -12.47 15.82 -12.52
N LEU A 85 -12.88 14.94 -13.45
CA LEU A 85 -12.00 14.37 -14.46
C LEU A 85 -12.34 14.98 -15.83
N ARG A 86 -11.33 15.56 -16.51
CA ARG A 86 -11.46 16.03 -17.89
C ARG A 86 -10.25 15.58 -18.69
N SER A 87 -10.49 14.77 -19.70
CA SER A 87 -9.39 14.14 -20.45
C SER A 87 -8.40 13.46 -19.48
N ASN A 88 -7.12 13.84 -19.51
CA ASN A 88 -6.08 13.30 -18.63
C ASN A 88 -5.78 14.18 -17.41
N ASN A 89 -6.77 14.98 -16.96
CA ASN A 89 -6.58 15.90 -15.83
C ASN A 89 -7.62 15.67 -14.74
N LEU A 90 -7.16 15.52 -13.50
CA LEU A 90 -8.01 15.54 -12.30
C LEU A 90 -7.94 16.94 -11.66
N THR A 91 -9.08 17.58 -11.46
CA THR A 91 -9.16 18.80 -10.66
C THR A 91 -9.57 18.43 -9.24
N VAL A 92 -8.72 18.77 -8.28
CA VAL A 92 -8.83 18.46 -6.86
C VAL A 92 -8.57 19.74 -6.08
N GLY A 93 -9.59 20.33 -5.48
CA GLY A 93 -9.49 21.63 -4.80
C GLY A 93 -8.86 22.70 -5.71
N LYS A 94 -7.75 23.29 -5.26
CA LYS A 94 -7.04 24.35 -6.00
C LYS A 94 -6.02 23.83 -7.02
N ALA A 95 -5.90 22.51 -7.17
CA ALA A 95 -4.93 21.87 -8.05
C ALA A 95 -5.58 21.17 -9.24
N THR A 96 -4.89 21.20 -10.38
CA THR A 96 -5.14 20.35 -11.54
C THR A 96 -3.96 19.38 -11.69
N ILE A 97 -4.22 18.10 -11.54
CA ILE A 97 -3.23 17.03 -11.63
C ILE A 97 -3.24 16.51 -13.07
N SER A 98 -2.14 16.68 -13.78
CA SER A 98 -1.99 16.25 -15.17
C SER A 98 -1.27 14.91 -15.26
N PHE A 99 -1.89 13.97 -15.98
CA PHE A 99 -1.35 12.65 -16.29
C PHE A 99 -0.69 12.60 -17.68
N ASP A 100 -0.44 13.75 -18.28
CA ASP A 100 0.25 13.83 -19.56
C ASP A 100 1.74 13.47 -19.41
N ALA A 101 2.14 12.32 -19.96
CA ALA A 101 3.49 11.80 -19.94
C ALA A 101 4.13 11.72 -18.53
N PRO A 102 3.65 10.86 -17.63
CA PRO A 102 4.34 10.60 -16.36
C PRO A 102 5.80 10.18 -16.60
N THR A 103 6.71 10.62 -15.73
CA THR A 103 8.15 10.31 -15.88
C THR A 103 8.41 8.81 -15.67
N CYS A 104 7.60 8.14 -14.84
CA CYS A 104 7.72 6.72 -14.55
C CYS A 104 6.32 6.09 -14.43
N ILE A 105 6.16 4.92 -15.05
CA ILE A 105 4.94 4.11 -14.94
C ILE A 105 5.31 2.80 -14.24
N TYR A 106 4.65 2.52 -13.11
CA TYR A 106 4.79 1.27 -12.38
C TYR A 106 3.79 0.25 -12.91
N ASP A 107 4.29 -0.90 -13.34
CA ASP A 107 3.46 -2.04 -13.68
C ASP A 107 3.38 -2.98 -12.47
N GLY A 108 2.22 -2.99 -11.80
CA GLY A 108 1.96 -3.83 -10.63
C GLY A 108 1.43 -5.23 -10.97
N TYR A 109 1.34 -5.59 -12.23
CA TYR A 109 0.95 -6.94 -12.61
C TYR A 109 2.05 -7.93 -12.30
N LEU A 110 1.73 -8.95 -11.51
CA LEU A 110 2.65 -10.03 -11.20
C LEU A 110 2.91 -10.85 -12.46
N ILE A 111 4.12 -10.74 -12.99
CA ILE A 111 4.60 -11.65 -14.02
C ILE A 111 4.93 -12.97 -13.31
N LYS A 112 4.20 -14.07 -13.65
CA LYS A 112 4.53 -15.40 -13.13
C LYS A 112 5.89 -15.82 -13.68
N HIS A 113 6.93 -15.59 -12.91
CA HIS A 113 8.23 -16.20 -13.17
C HIS A 113 8.29 -17.55 -12.45
N ASN A 114 8.54 -18.61 -13.21
CA ASN A 114 8.70 -19.98 -12.66
C ASN A 114 10.08 -20.22 -11.97
N HIS A 115 10.67 -19.19 -11.39
CA HIS A 115 11.97 -19.26 -10.73
C HIS A 115 11.83 -19.54 -9.23
N LYS A 116 11.50 -20.79 -8.88
CA LYS A 116 11.43 -21.23 -7.46
C LYS A 116 12.79 -21.16 -6.74
N GLU A 117 13.90 -21.17 -7.48
CA GLU A 117 15.25 -21.20 -6.88
C GLU A 117 15.74 -19.83 -6.41
N ASP A 118 15.25 -18.73 -6.98
CA ASP A 118 15.69 -17.38 -6.63
C ASP A 118 14.94 -16.76 -5.44
N LEU A 119 13.76 -17.28 -5.08
CA LEU A 119 12.93 -16.67 -4.04
C LEU A 119 13.66 -16.64 -2.69
N LYS A 120 14.34 -17.71 -2.32
CA LYS A 120 15.03 -17.80 -1.02
C LYS A 120 16.23 -16.85 -0.93
N SER A 121 17.00 -16.71 -2.01
CA SER A 121 18.13 -15.76 -2.08
C SER A 121 17.63 -14.32 -2.12
N THR A 122 16.57 -14.04 -2.86
CA THR A 122 15.93 -12.73 -2.94
C THR A 122 15.37 -12.29 -1.59
N VAL A 123 14.61 -13.16 -0.90
CA VAL A 123 14.08 -12.88 0.44
C VAL A 123 15.21 -12.63 1.42
N LYS A 124 16.28 -13.45 1.40
CA LYS A 124 17.45 -13.24 2.24
C LYS A 124 18.10 -11.87 1.98
N HIS A 125 18.31 -11.52 0.71
CA HIS A 125 18.88 -10.24 0.32
C HIS A 125 18.01 -9.05 0.76
N MET A 126 16.69 -9.14 0.60
CA MET A 126 15.74 -8.13 1.07
C MET A 126 15.84 -7.93 2.58
N ILE A 127 15.87 -9.01 3.35
CA ILE A 127 15.99 -8.98 4.82
C ILE A 127 17.29 -8.33 5.27
N GLU A 128 18.40 -8.63 4.60
CA GLU A 128 19.73 -8.09 4.93
C GLU A 128 19.88 -6.60 4.60
N ASN A 129 19.08 -6.08 3.64
CA ASN A 129 19.22 -4.71 3.12
C ASN A 129 18.05 -3.77 3.44
N THR A 130 17.01 -4.24 4.15
CA THR A 130 15.89 -3.38 4.58
C THR A 130 16.05 -2.91 6.02
N ASN A 131 15.51 -1.73 6.33
CA ASN A 131 15.40 -1.26 7.70
C ASN A 131 14.57 -2.26 8.50
N ARG A 132 15.16 -2.79 9.56
CA ARG A 132 14.52 -3.79 10.42
C ARG A 132 13.35 -3.14 11.16
N GLY A 133 12.14 -3.65 10.93
CA GLY A 133 10.93 -3.24 11.61
C GLY A 133 9.90 -4.37 11.61
N GLY A 134 8.85 -4.25 12.43
CA GLY A 134 7.78 -5.24 12.52
C GLY A 134 8.32 -6.66 12.77
N PHE A 135 7.83 -7.63 12.00
CA PHE A 135 8.18 -9.04 12.13
C PHE A 135 9.56 -9.44 11.56
N SER A 136 10.39 -8.49 11.15
CA SER A 136 11.75 -8.78 10.67
C SER A 136 12.64 -9.51 11.69
N PHE A 137 12.30 -9.46 12.98
CA PHE A 137 12.98 -10.21 14.04
C PHE A 137 12.97 -11.72 13.83
N LEU A 138 12.04 -12.25 13.03
CA LEU A 138 11.98 -13.68 12.71
C LEU A 138 13.22 -14.19 11.98
N THR A 139 13.96 -13.30 11.33
CA THR A 139 15.20 -13.63 10.62
C THR A 139 16.44 -13.55 11.50
N ASP A 140 16.36 -12.84 12.63
CA ASP A 140 17.38 -12.75 13.67
C ASP A 140 16.70 -12.72 15.06
N PRO A 141 16.30 -13.87 15.58
CA PRO A 141 15.61 -13.95 16.87
C PRO A 141 16.43 -13.43 18.07
N ALA A 142 17.75 -13.41 17.94
CA ALA A 142 18.64 -12.89 18.98
C ALA A 142 18.67 -11.34 19.01
N GLY A 143 18.34 -10.72 17.88
CA GLY A 143 18.28 -9.25 17.73
C GLY A 143 16.89 -8.66 17.89
N ALA A 144 15.90 -9.42 18.38
CA ALA A 144 14.55 -8.89 18.60
C ALA A 144 14.58 -7.73 19.60
N PRO A 145 13.99 -6.57 19.28
CA PRO A 145 13.91 -5.46 20.21
C PRO A 145 13.11 -5.87 21.45
N ASP A 146 13.42 -5.25 22.59
CA ASP A 146 12.69 -5.45 23.86
C ASP A 146 11.33 -4.69 23.80
N ASP A 147 10.47 -5.15 22.91
CA ASP A 147 9.13 -4.62 22.64
C ASP A 147 8.10 -5.68 23.00
N PHE A 148 7.16 -5.32 23.85
CA PHE A 148 6.12 -6.23 24.34
C PHE A 148 5.31 -6.87 23.19
N VAL A 149 4.96 -6.09 22.16
CA VAL A 149 4.17 -6.57 21.00
C VAL A 149 4.95 -7.61 20.21
N LEU A 150 6.24 -7.35 19.97
CA LEU A 150 7.11 -8.28 19.24
C LEU A 150 7.45 -9.52 20.08
N SER A 151 7.58 -9.39 21.41
CA SER A 151 7.75 -10.51 22.32
C SER A 151 6.53 -11.43 22.31
N TYR A 152 5.33 -10.86 22.41
CA TYR A 152 4.07 -11.59 22.31
C TYR A 152 3.96 -12.32 20.95
N ALA A 153 4.27 -11.63 19.83
CA ALA A 153 4.27 -12.24 18.50
C ALA A 153 5.21 -13.43 18.42
N LYS A 154 6.42 -13.32 18.98
CA LYS A 154 7.41 -14.38 19.01
C LYS A 154 6.91 -15.62 19.76
N ASP A 155 6.29 -15.41 20.93
CA ASP A 155 5.72 -16.51 21.72
C ASP A 155 4.60 -17.22 20.94
N LYS A 156 3.68 -16.49 20.33
CA LYS A 156 2.60 -17.05 19.53
C LYS A 156 3.07 -17.81 18.30
N LEU A 157 4.08 -17.30 17.63
CA LEU A 157 4.69 -18.01 16.49
C LEU A 157 5.42 -19.27 16.94
N THR A 158 6.07 -19.25 18.10
CA THR A 158 6.71 -20.44 18.69
C THR A 158 5.66 -21.49 19.04
N ASP A 159 4.55 -21.11 19.64
CA ASP A 159 3.42 -21.99 19.95
C ASP A 159 2.84 -22.59 18.67
N ALA A 160 2.60 -21.77 17.64
CA ALA A 160 2.07 -22.21 16.36
C ALA A 160 2.97 -23.26 15.69
N VAL A 161 4.28 -23.00 15.64
CA VAL A 161 5.26 -23.93 15.05
C VAL A 161 5.34 -25.23 15.84
N SER A 162 5.33 -25.17 17.18
CA SER A 162 5.34 -26.34 18.05
C SER A 162 4.12 -27.22 17.84
N SER A 163 2.94 -26.59 17.80
CA SER A 163 1.66 -27.29 17.56
C SER A 163 1.63 -27.91 16.17
N LEU A 164 2.12 -27.21 15.15
CA LEU A 164 2.21 -27.76 13.79
C LEU A 164 3.12 -29.00 13.74
N LYS A 165 4.27 -28.94 14.40
CA LYS A 165 5.23 -30.09 14.47
C LYS A 165 4.64 -31.28 15.18
N SER A 166 3.74 -31.08 16.13
CA SER A 166 3.03 -32.18 16.83
C SER A 166 1.78 -32.66 16.09
N GLY A 167 1.43 -32.04 14.95
CA GLY A 167 0.23 -32.36 14.17
C GLY A 167 -1.07 -31.70 14.70
N ASP A 168 -0.99 -30.85 15.72
CA ASP A 168 -2.13 -30.11 16.24
C ASP A 168 -2.37 -28.84 15.44
N THR A 169 -3.09 -28.97 14.33
CA THR A 169 -3.42 -27.86 13.42
C THR A 169 -4.39 -26.87 14.04
N ALA A 170 -5.26 -27.31 14.97
CA ALA A 170 -6.24 -26.44 15.62
C ALA A 170 -5.54 -25.46 16.57
N SER A 171 -4.65 -25.96 17.44
CA SER A 171 -3.89 -25.09 18.34
C SER A 171 -2.94 -24.17 17.56
N SER A 172 -2.34 -24.65 16.46
CA SER A 172 -1.53 -23.80 15.58
C SER A 172 -2.35 -22.66 14.99
N GLY A 173 -3.55 -22.97 14.44
CA GLY A 173 -4.46 -21.97 13.91
C GLY A 173 -4.87 -20.92 14.95
N ASN A 174 -5.20 -21.34 16.16
CA ASN A 174 -5.53 -20.43 17.26
C ASN A 174 -4.37 -19.50 17.64
N ALA A 175 -3.15 -20.03 17.68
CA ALA A 175 -1.97 -19.22 17.95
C ALA A 175 -1.73 -18.19 16.84
N LEU A 176 -1.89 -18.57 15.56
CA LEU A 176 -1.76 -17.65 14.43
C LEU A 176 -2.84 -16.58 14.41
N THR A 177 -4.11 -16.92 14.70
CA THR A 177 -5.20 -15.94 14.73
C THR A 177 -5.01 -14.87 15.80
N SER A 178 -4.25 -15.16 16.87
CA SER A 178 -3.92 -14.16 17.89
C SER A 178 -2.97 -13.05 17.41
N LEU A 179 -2.40 -13.19 16.21
CA LEU A 179 -1.59 -12.16 15.57
C LEU A 179 -2.42 -11.14 14.78
N ILE A 180 -3.71 -11.40 14.56
CA ILE A 180 -4.59 -10.48 13.84
C ILE A 180 -4.69 -9.15 14.61
N GLY A 181 -4.46 -8.04 13.89
CA GLY A 181 -4.46 -6.70 14.45
C GLY A 181 -3.24 -6.38 15.33
N LEU A 182 -2.23 -7.25 15.39
CA LEU A 182 -1.05 -7.04 16.22
C LEU A 182 -0.03 -6.15 15.49
N GLY A 183 0.25 -4.98 16.07
CA GLY A 183 1.19 -4.00 15.54
C GLY A 183 0.60 -2.60 15.48
N SER A 184 1.40 -1.63 15.06
CA SER A 184 1.00 -0.23 14.91
C SER A 184 0.61 0.08 13.47
N GLY A 185 -0.30 1.06 13.29
CA GLY A 185 -0.71 1.56 11.98
C GLY A 185 -1.99 0.93 11.43
N LEU A 186 -2.37 1.34 10.22
CA LEU A 186 -3.59 0.89 9.52
C LEU A 186 -3.48 -0.55 9.00
N THR A 187 -2.26 -1.02 8.75
CA THR A 187 -1.94 -2.39 8.37
C THR A 187 -0.99 -2.95 9.41
N PRO A 188 -1.50 -3.53 10.51
CA PRO A 188 -0.67 -4.11 11.56
C PRO A 188 0.27 -5.19 11.01
N GLY A 189 1.51 -5.23 11.50
CA GLY A 189 2.52 -6.19 11.02
C GLY A 189 2.09 -7.67 11.13
N GLY A 190 1.20 -7.99 12.08
CA GLY A 190 0.60 -9.32 12.21
C GLY A 190 -0.30 -9.68 11.03
N ASP A 191 -1.10 -8.72 10.53
CA ASP A 191 -1.98 -8.92 9.39
C ASP A 191 -1.17 -9.09 8.09
N ASP A 192 -0.12 -8.28 7.91
CA ASP A 192 0.79 -8.40 6.77
C ASP A 192 1.52 -9.74 6.77
N PHE A 193 2.00 -10.19 7.94
CA PHE A 193 2.63 -11.49 8.10
C PHE A 193 1.70 -12.65 7.73
N LEU A 194 0.46 -12.65 8.27
CA LEU A 194 -0.53 -13.68 7.98
C LEU A 194 -0.95 -13.68 6.52
N THR A 195 -1.13 -12.50 5.92
CA THR A 195 -1.43 -12.36 4.49
C THR A 195 -0.31 -12.93 3.63
N GLY A 196 0.93 -12.63 3.95
CA GLY A 196 2.10 -13.18 3.26
C GLY A 196 2.16 -14.71 3.37
N MET A 197 1.92 -15.25 4.57
CA MET A 197 1.94 -16.69 4.82
C MET A 197 0.83 -17.45 4.06
N LEU A 198 -0.37 -16.87 3.94
CA LEU A 198 -1.51 -17.47 3.25
C LEU A 198 -1.42 -17.34 1.72
N SER A 199 -0.54 -16.47 1.22
CA SER A 199 -0.37 -16.21 -0.22
C SER A 199 0.68 -17.12 -0.88
N THR A 200 1.39 -17.96 -0.11
CA THR A 200 2.43 -18.88 -0.57
C THR A 200 1.92 -20.31 -0.73
#